data_7816c585008a17ebe0365692a953a37c
#
_entry.id   7816c585008a17ebe0365692a953a37c
#
_cell.length_a   1.000
_cell.length_b   1.000
_cell.length_c   1.000
_cell.angle_alpha   90.00
_cell.angle_beta   90.00
_cell.angle_gamma   90.00
#
_symmetry.space_group_name_H-M   'P 1'
#
loop_
_entity.id
_entity.type
_entity.pdbx_description
1 polymer ?
#
loop_
_entity_poly.entity_id
_entity_poly.type
_entity_poly.pdbx_seq_one_letter_code
_entity_poly.pdbx_strand_id
1 'polypeptide(L)'
;EYFEKGKEKVVSLLKEEVENAVHHIENLMSCKFGDVQNPLLVSVRSGARASMPGMMDTILNLGLNDEVAKGLAEKSGNERFAYDSYRRFVQMYGDVVLGMKPTNKEDIDPFEEIIQQVKAERGIKLDNEMTVDELKKLVSLFKEAIKNQTGKDFPTDPMEQLWGAVCAVFDSWMNERAILYRKMEGIPAEWGTAVNVQAMVFGNMGNTSATGVCFSRDAATGENIFNGEYLVNAQGEDVVAGIRTPQQITKEGSLRWAAQQLIEEDVRASQYPSMEENMPEIFAELNAIQEKLERH
;
A
#
# COMPACT_ATOMS: atom_id res chain seq x y z
N GLU A 1 13.12 12.43 -19.88
CA GLU A 1 14.00 11.36 -20.43
C GLU A 1 13.24 10.08 -20.76
N TYR A 2 12.40 9.54 -19.84
CA TYR A 2 11.66 8.29 -20.06
C TYR A 2 10.78 8.34 -21.32
N PHE A 3 9.98 9.39 -21.48
CA PHE A 3 9.12 9.57 -22.66
C PHE A 3 9.88 9.99 -23.93
N GLU A 4 11.05 10.58 -23.81
CA GLU A 4 11.90 11.00 -24.92
C GLU A 4 12.75 9.84 -25.47
N LYS A 5 13.37 9.07 -24.57
CA LYS A 5 14.29 7.98 -24.92
C LYS A 5 13.58 6.66 -25.18
N GLY A 6 12.37 6.49 -24.67
CA GLY A 6 11.58 5.26 -24.70
C GLY A 6 11.93 4.28 -23.57
N LYS A 7 10.93 3.48 -23.21
CA LYS A 7 10.94 2.54 -22.08
C LYS A 7 12.16 1.59 -22.10
N GLU A 8 12.36 0.87 -23.19
CA GLU A 8 13.42 -0.15 -23.31
C GLU A 8 14.82 0.43 -23.11
N LYS A 9 15.04 1.62 -23.68
CA LYS A 9 16.34 2.29 -23.57
C LYS A 9 16.61 2.78 -22.14
N VAL A 10 15.60 3.33 -21.46
CA VAL A 10 15.74 3.78 -20.07
C VAL A 10 15.97 2.60 -19.14
N VAL A 11 15.20 1.52 -19.29
CA VAL A 11 15.41 0.28 -18.52
C VAL A 11 16.85 -0.25 -18.70
N SER A 12 17.34 -0.31 -19.94
CA SER A 12 18.71 -0.77 -20.23
C SER A 12 19.77 0.15 -19.61
N LEU A 13 19.57 1.47 -19.61
CA LEU A 13 20.51 2.44 -19.05
C LEU A 13 20.57 2.36 -17.51
N LEU A 14 19.48 2.10 -16.85
CA LEU A 14 19.36 2.12 -15.39
C LEU A 14 19.54 0.74 -14.75
N LYS A 15 19.64 -0.34 -15.57
CA LYS A 15 19.60 -1.72 -15.08
C LYS A 15 20.63 -1.98 -13.97
N GLU A 16 21.89 -1.67 -14.22
CA GLU A 16 22.99 -1.91 -13.27
C GLU A 16 22.83 -1.07 -11.98
N GLU A 17 22.43 0.20 -12.12
CA GLU A 17 22.21 1.08 -10.97
C GLU A 17 21.05 0.60 -10.09
N VAL A 18 19.97 0.15 -10.71
CA VAL A 18 18.78 -0.38 -9.98
C VAL A 18 19.12 -1.71 -9.31
N GLU A 19 19.82 -2.63 -9.98
CA GLU A 19 20.26 -3.89 -9.38
C GLU A 19 21.18 -3.63 -8.17
N ASN A 20 22.13 -2.73 -8.28
CA ASN A 20 23.01 -2.32 -7.17
C ASN A 20 22.23 -1.67 -6.01
N ALA A 21 21.22 -0.85 -6.32
CA ALA A 21 20.37 -0.22 -5.32
C ALA A 21 19.48 -1.27 -4.59
N VAL A 22 18.95 -2.26 -5.30
CA VAL A 22 18.22 -3.38 -4.70
C VAL A 22 19.12 -4.17 -3.75
N HIS A 23 20.35 -4.52 -4.17
CA HIS A 23 21.32 -5.18 -3.30
C HIS A 23 21.69 -4.35 -2.07
N HIS A 24 21.75 -3.02 -2.20
CA HIS A 24 21.97 -2.15 -1.06
C HIS A 24 20.81 -2.23 -0.05
N ILE A 25 19.57 -2.19 -0.51
CA ILE A 25 18.37 -2.35 0.36
C ILE A 25 18.39 -3.74 1.01
N GLU A 26 18.69 -4.80 0.26
CA GLU A 26 18.81 -6.17 0.78
C GLU A 26 19.79 -6.26 1.96
N ASN A 27 20.95 -5.64 1.82
CA ASN A 27 21.96 -5.61 2.87
C ASN A 27 21.51 -4.82 4.10
N LEU A 28 20.88 -3.65 3.91
CA LEU A 28 20.36 -2.83 5.01
C LEU A 28 19.24 -3.55 5.78
N MET A 29 18.36 -4.24 5.07
CA MET A 29 17.21 -4.93 5.65
C MET A 29 17.54 -6.37 6.10
N SER A 30 18.76 -6.86 5.79
CA SER A 30 19.17 -8.26 6.04
C SER A 30 18.20 -9.30 5.48
N CYS A 31 17.61 -9.04 4.30
CA CYS A 31 16.69 -9.92 3.59
C CYS A 31 16.93 -9.80 2.08
N LYS A 32 16.32 -10.68 1.28
CA LYS A 32 16.56 -10.72 -0.17
C LYS A 32 15.28 -10.59 -0.98
N PHE A 33 15.36 -9.87 -2.08
CA PHE A 33 14.26 -9.69 -3.02
C PHE A 33 14.00 -11.01 -3.78
N GLY A 34 12.81 -11.57 -3.60
CA GLY A 34 12.43 -12.87 -4.16
C GLY A 34 12.93 -14.11 -3.42
N ASP A 35 13.61 -13.95 -2.30
CA ASP A 35 14.04 -15.10 -1.48
C ASP A 35 12.82 -15.73 -0.76
N VAL A 36 12.79 -17.05 -0.72
CA VAL A 36 11.68 -17.79 -0.13
C VAL A 36 11.73 -17.77 1.40
N GLN A 37 12.93 -17.86 1.99
CA GLN A 37 13.09 -17.99 3.44
C GLN A 37 13.05 -16.65 4.16
N ASN A 38 13.64 -15.62 3.53
CA ASN A 38 13.75 -14.29 4.12
C ASN A 38 13.45 -13.19 3.10
N PRO A 39 12.20 -13.11 2.61
CA PRO A 39 11.84 -12.22 1.52
C PRO A 39 11.93 -10.75 1.89
N LEU A 40 12.56 -9.97 1.02
CA LEU A 40 12.35 -8.53 0.93
C LEU A 40 11.14 -8.28 0.04
N LEU A 41 10.17 -7.54 0.54
CA LEU A 41 9.11 -7.00 -0.29
C LEU A 41 9.30 -5.49 -0.43
N VAL A 42 9.01 -4.96 -1.61
CA VAL A 42 9.17 -3.54 -1.89
C VAL A 42 7.87 -2.93 -2.45
N SER A 43 7.75 -1.62 -2.29
CA SER A 43 6.76 -0.81 -3.00
C SER A 43 7.45 0.04 -4.06
N VAL A 44 6.72 0.32 -5.14
CA VAL A 44 7.14 1.24 -6.20
C VAL A 44 6.14 2.39 -6.22
N ARG A 45 6.64 3.60 -6.00
CA ARG A 45 5.83 4.80 -5.81
C ARG A 45 6.35 5.95 -6.67
N SER A 46 5.46 6.84 -7.05
CA SER A 46 5.85 8.11 -7.69
C SER A 46 6.59 9.03 -6.71
N GLY A 47 7.50 9.84 -7.25
CA GLY A 47 8.26 10.85 -6.53
C GLY A 47 8.23 12.17 -7.27
N ALA A 48 7.05 12.73 -7.56
CA ALA A 48 6.92 13.99 -8.23
C ALA A 48 7.39 15.16 -7.36
N ARG A 49 7.91 16.20 -8.00
CA ARG A 49 8.35 17.44 -7.35
C ARG A 49 7.21 18.18 -6.63
N ALA A 50 6.00 18.08 -7.16
CA ALA A 50 4.79 18.60 -6.52
C ALA A 50 3.99 17.45 -5.92
N SER A 51 3.34 17.70 -4.77
CA SER A 51 2.42 16.72 -4.18
C SER A 51 1.18 16.55 -5.06
N MET A 52 0.90 15.34 -5.48
CA MET A 52 -0.21 14.99 -6.36
C MET A 52 -0.94 13.75 -5.80
N PRO A 53 -1.63 13.87 -4.64
CA PRO A 53 -2.21 12.73 -3.94
C PRO A 53 -3.27 12.03 -4.78
N GLY A 54 -3.15 10.70 -4.94
CA GLY A 54 -4.09 9.89 -5.72
C GLY A 54 -4.01 10.04 -7.24
N MET A 55 -3.09 10.88 -7.76
CA MET A 55 -3.02 11.15 -9.21
C MET A 55 -2.15 10.15 -9.95
N MET A 56 -1.10 9.64 -9.33
CA MET A 56 -0.20 8.65 -9.91
C MET A 56 -0.32 7.31 -9.21
N ASP A 57 0.13 6.26 -9.88
CA ASP A 57 -0.02 4.91 -9.40
C ASP A 57 1.07 4.52 -8.40
N THR A 58 0.74 3.53 -7.56
CA THR A 58 1.63 2.89 -6.59
C THR A 58 1.42 1.39 -6.71
N ILE A 59 2.48 0.61 -6.62
CA ILE A 59 2.40 -0.85 -6.55
C ILE A 59 3.08 -1.29 -5.26
N LEU A 60 2.39 -2.15 -4.49
CA LEU A 60 2.84 -2.66 -3.20
C LEU A 60 3.15 -4.15 -3.28
N ASN A 61 3.96 -4.63 -2.35
CA ASN A 61 4.25 -6.06 -2.14
C ASN A 61 4.96 -6.76 -3.31
N LEU A 62 5.76 -6.02 -4.09
CA LEU A 62 6.58 -6.63 -5.14
C LEU A 62 7.59 -7.62 -4.54
N GLY A 63 7.87 -8.66 -5.27
CA GLY A 63 8.70 -9.78 -4.85
C GLY A 63 7.91 -11.04 -4.48
N LEU A 64 6.58 -10.93 -4.36
CA LEU A 64 5.73 -12.08 -4.09
C LEU A 64 5.50 -12.94 -5.36
N ASN A 65 5.59 -14.22 -5.16
CA ASN A 65 5.16 -15.29 -6.05
C ASN A 65 4.66 -16.45 -5.17
N ASP A 66 4.30 -17.58 -5.76
CA ASP A 66 3.72 -18.71 -5.00
C ASP A 66 4.66 -19.24 -3.92
N GLU A 67 5.95 -19.34 -4.21
CA GLU A 67 6.94 -19.86 -3.27
C GLU A 67 7.30 -18.83 -2.19
N VAL A 68 7.46 -17.56 -2.57
CA VAL A 68 7.74 -16.48 -1.63
C VAL A 68 6.56 -16.25 -0.68
N ALA A 69 5.32 -16.39 -1.15
CA ALA A 69 4.14 -16.29 -0.29
C ALA A 69 4.09 -17.40 0.78
N LYS A 70 4.48 -18.62 0.44
CA LYS A 70 4.63 -19.71 1.41
C LYS A 70 5.71 -19.41 2.45
N GLY A 71 6.89 -18.97 1.99
CA GLY A 71 7.99 -18.59 2.88
C GLY A 71 7.62 -17.43 3.80
N LEU A 72 6.90 -16.43 3.29
CA LEU A 72 6.39 -15.32 4.11
C LEU A 72 5.39 -15.81 5.17
N ALA A 73 4.52 -16.76 4.83
CA ALA A 73 3.59 -17.38 5.76
C ALA A 73 4.32 -18.11 6.90
N GLU A 74 5.33 -18.91 6.57
CA GLU A 74 6.16 -19.62 7.54
C GLU A 74 6.93 -18.65 8.45
N LYS A 75 7.60 -17.65 7.86
CA LYS A 75 8.39 -16.65 8.59
C LYS A 75 7.55 -15.79 9.53
N SER A 76 6.39 -15.35 9.08
CA SER A 76 5.49 -14.48 9.88
C SER A 76 4.65 -15.26 10.90
N GLY A 77 4.52 -16.58 10.74
CA GLY A 77 3.56 -17.40 11.49
C GLY A 77 2.09 -17.00 11.19
N ASN A 78 1.85 -16.25 10.13
CA ASN A 78 0.53 -15.74 9.77
C ASN A 78 0.26 -15.95 8.28
N GLU A 79 -0.29 -17.13 7.97
CA GLU A 79 -0.58 -17.53 6.59
C GLU A 79 -1.61 -16.59 5.94
N ARG A 80 -2.59 -16.12 6.72
CA ARG A 80 -3.60 -15.20 6.23
C ARG A 80 -2.98 -13.88 5.76
N PHE A 81 -2.06 -13.31 6.54
CA PHE A 81 -1.30 -12.11 6.16
C PHE A 81 -0.55 -12.29 4.84
N ALA A 82 0.15 -13.41 4.68
CA ALA A 82 0.95 -13.66 3.50
C ALA A 82 0.08 -13.76 2.23
N TYR A 83 -1.03 -14.50 2.29
CA TYR A 83 -1.91 -14.65 1.14
C TYR A 83 -2.82 -13.46 0.87
N ASP A 84 -3.19 -12.65 1.88
CA ASP A 84 -3.87 -11.37 1.65
C ASP A 84 -2.93 -10.36 0.97
N SER A 85 -1.67 -10.29 1.41
CA SER A 85 -0.65 -9.47 0.75
C SER A 85 -0.41 -9.90 -0.70
N TYR A 86 -0.39 -11.22 -0.97
CA TYR A 86 -0.22 -11.74 -2.31
C TYR A 86 -1.44 -11.48 -3.21
N ARG A 87 -2.65 -11.69 -2.69
CA ARG A 87 -3.89 -11.36 -3.41
C ARG A 87 -3.92 -9.90 -3.82
N ARG A 88 -3.63 -8.98 -2.88
CA ARG A 88 -3.56 -7.53 -3.13
C ARG A 88 -2.50 -7.17 -4.17
N PHE A 89 -1.34 -7.82 -4.11
CA PHE A 89 -0.28 -7.60 -5.10
C PHE A 89 -0.70 -8.01 -6.49
N VAL A 90 -1.26 -9.22 -6.66
CA VAL A 90 -1.70 -9.71 -7.98
C VAL A 90 -2.78 -8.80 -8.57
N GLN A 91 -3.76 -8.38 -7.76
CA GLN A 91 -4.80 -7.43 -8.16
C GLN A 91 -4.18 -6.09 -8.60
N MET A 92 -3.39 -5.46 -7.75
CA MET A 92 -2.80 -4.15 -8.02
C MET A 92 -1.86 -4.17 -9.24
N TYR A 93 -1.09 -5.24 -9.40
CA TYR A 93 -0.22 -5.44 -10.56
C TYR A 93 -1.03 -5.63 -11.85
N GLY A 94 -2.09 -6.41 -11.80
CA GLY A 94 -3.04 -6.58 -12.90
C GLY A 94 -3.67 -5.26 -13.32
N ASP A 95 -4.18 -4.51 -12.37
CA ASP A 95 -4.83 -3.22 -12.63
C ASP A 95 -3.88 -2.17 -13.20
N VAL A 96 -2.72 -2.01 -12.57
CA VAL A 96 -1.81 -0.89 -12.85
C VAL A 96 -0.80 -1.23 -13.94
N VAL A 97 -0.13 -2.38 -13.82
CA VAL A 97 0.98 -2.73 -14.72
C VAL A 97 0.47 -3.39 -16.00
N LEU A 98 -0.55 -4.23 -15.88
CA LEU A 98 -1.11 -4.95 -17.02
C LEU A 98 -2.34 -4.23 -17.64
N GLY A 99 -2.78 -3.11 -17.04
CA GLY A 99 -3.83 -2.25 -17.59
C GLY A 99 -5.22 -2.87 -17.56
N MET A 100 -5.51 -3.75 -16.60
CA MET A 100 -6.81 -4.44 -16.51
C MET A 100 -7.88 -3.59 -15.84
N LYS A 101 -7.50 -2.48 -15.19
CA LYS A 101 -8.46 -1.57 -14.57
C LYS A 101 -9.38 -0.95 -15.63
N PRO A 102 -10.70 -1.01 -15.43
CA PRO A 102 -11.67 -0.44 -16.35
C PRO A 102 -11.42 1.05 -16.59
N THR A 103 -11.52 1.46 -17.85
CA THR A 103 -11.38 2.88 -18.25
C THR A 103 -12.65 3.65 -17.98
N ASN A 104 -13.82 3.01 -18.17
CA ASN A 104 -15.12 3.62 -17.93
C ASN A 104 -15.64 3.26 -16.54
N LYS A 105 -16.31 4.22 -15.89
CA LYS A 105 -16.90 4.00 -14.55
C LYS A 105 -18.06 3.00 -14.54
N GLU A 106 -18.63 2.72 -15.70
CA GLU A 106 -19.76 1.79 -15.88
C GLU A 106 -19.28 0.34 -16.07
N ASP A 107 -18.00 0.14 -16.41
CA ASP A 107 -17.42 -1.18 -16.58
C ASP A 107 -17.09 -1.78 -15.20
N ILE A 108 -17.38 -3.07 -15.05
CA ILE A 108 -17.09 -3.78 -13.80
C ILE A 108 -15.60 -4.13 -13.77
N ASP A 109 -14.95 -3.85 -12.65
CA ASP A 109 -13.59 -4.30 -12.39
C ASP A 109 -13.56 -5.83 -12.29
N PRO A 110 -12.79 -6.53 -13.15
CA PRO A 110 -12.79 -7.99 -13.20
C PRO A 110 -12.31 -8.63 -11.90
N PHE A 111 -11.42 -7.99 -11.16
CA PHE A 111 -10.95 -8.50 -9.88
C PHE A 111 -12.01 -8.30 -8.79
N GLU A 112 -12.68 -7.17 -8.78
CA GLU A 112 -13.78 -6.91 -7.83
C GLU A 112 -14.95 -7.87 -8.06
N GLU A 113 -15.28 -8.18 -9.31
CA GLU A 113 -16.31 -9.18 -9.63
C GLU A 113 -15.94 -10.55 -9.04
N ILE A 114 -14.70 -11.00 -9.19
CA ILE A 114 -14.21 -12.26 -8.64
C ILE A 114 -14.26 -12.23 -7.09
N ILE A 115 -13.87 -11.11 -6.46
CA ILE A 115 -13.97 -10.95 -5.01
C ILE A 115 -15.42 -11.10 -4.53
N GLN A 116 -16.36 -10.42 -5.20
CA GLN A 116 -17.77 -10.48 -4.84
C GLN A 116 -18.34 -11.90 -5.01
N GLN A 117 -17.95 -12.62 -6.05
CA GLN A 117 -18.35 -14.02 -6.24
C GLN A 117 -17.86 -14.91 -5.08
N VAL A 118 -16.57 -14.81 -4.71
CA VAL A 118 -16.01 -15.60 -3.61
C VAL A 118 -16.67 -15.24 -2.27
N LYS A 119 -16.92 -13.95 -2.03
CA LYS A 119 -17.65 -13.50 -0.83
C LYS A 119 -19.07 -14.06 -0.77
N ALA A 120 -19.78 -14.05 -1.90
CA ALA A 120 -21.17 -14.51 -1.99
C ALA A 120 -21.31 -16.01 -1.69
N GLU A 121 -20.33 -16.84 -2.06
CA GLU A 121 -20.34 -18.28 -1.80
C GLU A 121 -20.49 -18.62 -0.30
N ARG A 122 -19.96 -17.78 0.59
CA ARG A 122 -20.02 -17.97 2.04
C ARG A 122 -20.83 -16.90 2.77
N GLY A 123 -21.35 -15.91 2.07
CA GLY A 123 -22.16 -14.83 2.65
C GLY A 123 -21.34 -13.84 3.50
N ILE A 124 -20.04 -13.69 3.24
CA ILE A 124 -19.17 -12.74 3.94
C ILE A 124 -19.27 -11.34 3.33
N LYS A 125 -19.05 -10.33 4.16
CA LYS A 125 -19.16 -8.91 3.74
C LYS A 125 -17.82 -8.22 3.63
N LEU A 126 -16.90 -8.49 4.56
CA LEU A 126 -15.64 -7.79 4.67
C LEU A 126 -14.46 -8.67 4.26
N ASP A 127 -13.44 -8.08 3.64
CA ASP A 127 -12.22 -8.79 3.21
C ASP A 127 -11.48 -9.46 4.36
N ASN A 128 -11.53 -8.86 5.56
CA ASN A 128 -10.90 -9.43 6.75
C ASN A 128 -11.59 -10.69 7.29
N GLU A 129 -12.77 -11.02 6.80
CA GLU A 129 -13.49 -12.26 7.13
C GLU A 129 -13.07 -13.45 6.26
N MET A 130 -12.33 -13.20 5.16
CA MET A 130 -11.86 -14.25 4.26
C MET A 130 -10.84 -15.16 4.96
N THR A 131 -11.02 -16.47 4.73
CA THR A 131 -10.08 -17.50 5.16
C THR A 131 -8.86 -17.57 4.26
N VAL A 132 -7.84 -18.30 4.71
CA VAL A 132 -6.63 -18.56 3.91
C VAL A 132 -6.97 -19.26 2.59
N ASP A 133 -7.88 -20.23 2.60
CA ASP A 133 -8.27 -20.98 1.39
C ASP A 133 -8.98 -20.08 0.37
N GLU A 134 -9.82 -19.15 0.83
CA GLU A 134 -10.46 -18.16 -0.04
C GLU A 134 -9.45 -17.18 -0.63
N LEU A 135 -8.47 -16.73 0.15
CA LEU A 135 -7.40 -15.88 -0.36
C LEU A 135 -6.53 -16.59 -1.39
N LYS A 136 -6.19 -17.88 -1.17
CA LYS A 136 -5.50 -18.72 -2.16
C LYS A 136 -6.33 -18.91 -3.43
N LYS A 137 -7.63 -19.13 -3.27
CA LYS A 137 -8.57 -19.23 -4.40
C LYS A 137 -8.59 -17.94 -5.21
N LEU A 138 -8.66 -16.76 -4.55
CA LEU A 138 -8.60 -15.46 -5.22
C LEU A 138 -7.31 -15.27 -6.01
N VAL A 139 -6.14 -15.59 -5.43
CA VAL A 139 -4.86 -15.51 -6.15
C VAL A 139 -4.89 -16.33 -7.44
N SER A 140 -5.43 -17.55 -7.38
CA SER A 140 -5.52 -18.42 -8.55
C SER A 140 -6.47 -17.86 -9.61
N LEU A 141 -7.65 -17.41 -9.21
CA LEU A 141 -8.63 -16.81 -10.12
C LEU A 141 -8.14 -15.50 -10.75
N PHE A 142 -7.43 -14.67 -9.98
CA PHE A 142 -6.84 -13.44 -10.51
C PHE A 142 -5.77 -13.73 -11.57
N LYS A 143 -4.90 -14.70 -11.33
CA LYS A 143 -3.91 -15.12 -12.33
C LYS A 143 -4.55 -15.69 -13.59
N GLU A 144 -5.64 -16.43 -13.44
CA GLU A 144 -6.42 -16.93 -14.57
C GLU A 144 -7.06 -15.78 -15.36
N ALA A 145 -7.66 -14.81 -14.68
CA ALA A 145 -8.22 -13.62 -15.31
C ALA A 145 -7.15 -12.81 -16.06
N ILE A 146 -5.97 -12.64 -15.46
CA ILE A 146 -4.81 -11.99 -16.12
C ILE A 146 -4.45 -12.74 -17.40
N LYS A 147 -4.28 -14.04 -17.32
CA LYS A 147 -3.93 -14.86 -18.48
C LYS A 147 -4.98 -14.80 -19.59
N ASN A 148 -6.26 -14.86 -19.22
CA ASN A 148 -7.36 -14.81 -20.18
C ASN A 148 -7.45 -13.45 -20.87
N GLN A 149 -7.24 -12.35 -20.16
CA GLN A 149 -7.37 -11.01 -20.70
C GLN A 149 -6.11 -10.54 -21.46
N THR A 150 -4.92 -10.87 -20.96
CA THR A 150 -3.65 -10.38 -21.50
C THR A 150 -2.92 -11.38 -22.42
N GLY A 151 -3.31 -12.66 -22.35
CA GLY A 151 -2.61 -13.76 -23.01
C GLY A 151 -1.27 -14.14 -22.37
N LYS A 152 -0.92 -13.55 -21.24
CA LYS A 152 0.35 -13.77 -20.53
C LYS A 152 0.12 -14.28 -19.11
N ASP A 153 1.04 -15.10 -18.63
CA ASP A 153 1.06 -15.49 -17.24
C ASP A 153 1.49 -14.31 -16.34
N PHE A 154 1.03 -14.32 -15.09
CA PHE A 154 1.50 -13.35 -14.08
C PHE A 154 3.01 -13.54 -13.85
N PRO A 155 3.83 -12.48 -13.87
CA PRO A 155 5.29 -12.60 -13.76
C PRO A 155 5.69 -13.12 -12.37
N THR A 156 6.54 -14.12 -12.33
CA THR A 156 7.06 -14.73 -11.09
C THR A 156 8.48 -14.27 -10.75
N ASP A 157 9.20 -13.72 -11.73
CA ASP A 157 10.54 -13.13 -11.52
C ASP A 157 10.42 -11.76 -10.84
N PRO A 158 11.07 -11.55 -9.67
CA PRO A 158 10.96 -10.31 -8.92
C PRO A 158 11.49 -9.08 -9.67
N MET A 159 12.55 -9.25 -10.47
CA MET A 159 13.10 -8.13 -11.25
C MET A 159 12.22 -7.77 -12.44
N GLU A 160 11.55 -8.74 -13.06
CA GLU A 160 10.53 -8.48 -14.07
C GLU A 160 9.36 -7.71 -13.46
N GLN A 161 8.88 -8.12 -12.28
CA GLN A 161 7.85 -7.40 -11.53
C GLN A 161 8.28 -5.95 -11.24
N LEU A 162 9.51 -5.76 -10.75
CA LEU A 162 10.05 -4.45 -10.42
C LEU A 162 10.08 -3.52 -11.64
N TRP A 163 10.63 -3.98 -12.76
CA TRP A 163 10.69 -3.16 -13.97
C TRP A 163 9.32 -2.87 -14.56
N GLY A 164 8.40 -3.83 -14.51
CA GLY A 164 7.00 -3.61 -14.87
C GLY A 164 6.38 -2.48 -14.08
N ALA A 165 6.53 -2.52 -12.75
CA ALA A 165 6.00 -1.51 -11.83
C ALA A 165 6.67 -0.14 -12.01
N VAL A 166 8.01 -0.08 -12.14
CA VAL A 166 8.75 1.17 -12.37
C VAL A 166 8.25 1.86 -13.63
N CYS A 167 8.08 1.11 -14.72
CA CYS A 167 7.58 1.67 -15.97
C CYS A 167 6.13 2.15 -15.85
N ALA A 168 5.27 1.38 -15.20
CA ALA A 168 3.86 1.77 -14.98
C ALA A 168 3.74 3.05 -14.15
N VAL A 169 4.59 3.23 -13.14
CA VAL A 169 4.63 4.48 -12.35
C VAL A 169 5.10 5.65 -13.21
N PHE A 170 6.11 5.49 -14.08
CA PHE A 170 6.46 6.55 -15.03
C PHE A 170 5.30 6.87 -15.99
N ASP A 171 4.65 5.85 -16.53
CA ASP A 171 3.53 6.01 -17.47
C ASP A 171 2.34 6.72 -16.80
N SER A 172 2.14 6.52 -15.49
CA SER A 172 1.05 7.15 -14.72
C SER A 172 1.13 8.68 -14.67
N TRP A 173 2.29 9.29 -14.95
CA TRP A 173 2.41 10.73 -15.17
C TRP A 173 1.51 11.23 -16.30
N MET A 174 1.25 10.39 -17.28
CA MET A 174 0.41 10.70 -18.45
C MET A 174 -1.04 10.22 -18.32
N ASN A 175 -1.45 9.69 -17.17
CA ASN A 175 -2.85 9.36 -16.89
C ASN A 175 -3.72 10.63 -16.97
N GLU A 176 -4.93 10.51 -17.45
CA GLU A 176 -5.87 11.65 -17.64
C GLU A 176 -6.08 12.44 -16.34
N ARG A 177 -6.27 11.73 -15.21
CA ARG A 177 -6.41 12.36 -13.88
C ARG A 177 -5.18 13.18 -13.49
N ALA A 178 -3.97 12.68 -13.78
CA ALA A 178 -2.73 13.38 -13.46
C ALA A 178 -2.54 14.60 -14.39
N ILE A 179 -2.89 14.48 -15.66
CA ILE A 179 -2.86 15.60 -16.62
C ILE A 179 -3.83 16.69 -16.20
N LEU A 180 -5.07 16.32 -15.85
CA LEU A 180 -6.09 17.27 -15.44
C LEU A 180 -5.69 18.00 -14.16
N TYR A 181 -5.23 17.26 -13.15
CA TYR A 181 -4.74 17.83 -11.88
C TYR A 181 -3.61 18.83 -12.10
N ARG A 182 -2.61 18.47 -12.91
CA ARG A 182 -1.51 19.40 -13.24
C ARG A 182 -1.99 20.68 -13.91
N LYS A 183 -2.97 20.58 -14.82
CA LYS A 183 -3.55 21.77 -15.46
C LYS A 183 -4.27 22.67 -14.44
N MET A 184 -4.98 22.08 -13.46
CA MET A 184 -5.71 22.84 -12.43
C MET A 184 -4.77 23.53 -11.46
N GLU A 185 -3.68 22.82 -11.05
CA GLU A 185 -2.73 23.32 -10.06
C GLU A 185 -1.56 24.12 -10.69
N GLY A 186 -1.53 24.31 -12.00
CA GLY A 186 -0.46 25.03 -12.69
C GLY A 186 0.90 24.33 -12.62
N ILE A 187 0.92 22.98 -12.50
CA ILE A 187 2.15 22.18 -12.41
C ILE A 187 2.68 21.92 -13.81
N PRO A 188 3.94 22.31 -14.13
CA PRO A 188 4.53 22.13 -15.45
C PRO A 188 4.64 20.64 -15.83
N ALA A 189 4.22 20.32 -17.06
CA ALA A 189 4.24 18.94 -17.55
C ALA A 189 5.67 18.39 -17.73
N GLU A 190 6.63 19.26 -18.00
CA GLU A 190 8.04 18.94 -18.18
C GLU A 190 8.77 18.55 -16.90
N TRP A 191 8.18 18.77 -15.71
CA TRP A 191 8.80 18.34 -14.46
C TRP A 191 8.92 16.83 -14.34
N GLY A 192 7.94 16.09 -14.89
CA GLY A 192 7.93 14.64 -14.81
C GLY A 192 7.78 14.11 -13.38
N THR A 193 8.03 12.81 -13.21
CA THR A 193 8.08 12.16 -11.90
C THR A 193 9.35 11.33 -11.78
N ALA A 194 9.88 11.22 -10.58
CA ALA A 194 10.81 10.16 -10.19
C ALA A 194 10.01 8.93 -9.75
N VAL A 195 10.70 7.82 -9.58
CA VAL A 195 10.16 6.59 -9.02
C VAL A 195 10.98 6.22 -7.79
N ASN A 196 10.29 5.98 -6.68
CA ASN A 196 10.88 5.52 -5.43
C ASN A 196 10.59 4.04 -5.24
N VAL A 197 11.63 3.24 -5.02
CA VAL A 197 11.53 1.84 -4.59
C VAL A 197 11.87 1.79 -3.11
N GLN A 198 10.93 1.28 -2.31
CA GLN A 198 11.03 1.34 -0.86
C GLN A 198 10.70 -0.01 -0.23
N ALA A 199 11.49 -0.46 0.75
CA ALA A 199 11.16 -1.64 1.54
C ALA A 199 9.79 -1.51 2.20
N MET A 200 9.00 -2.57 2.18
CA MET A 200 7.69 -2.61 2.81
C MET A 200 7.79 -2.72 4.33
N VAL A 201 6.93 -1.98 5.01
CA VAL A 201 6.63 -2.12 6.44
C VAL A 201 5.15 -2.48 6.57
N PHE A 202 4.83 -3.44 7.43
CA PHE A 202 3.51 -4.05 7.47
C PHE A 202 2.76 -3.70 8.75
N GLY A 203 1.67 -2.96 8.62
CA GLY A 203 0.73 -2.68 9.71
C GLY A 203 -0.30 -3.79 9.96
N ASN A 204 -0.30 -4.86 9.15
CA ASN A 204 -1.28 -5.95 9.17
C ASN A 204 -0.67 -7.34 9.49
N MET A 205 0.45 -7.38 10.20
CA MET A 205 1.06 -8.65 10.62
C MET A 205 0.39 -9.28 11.83
N GLY A 206 -0.54 -8.59 12.48
CA GLY A 206 -1.26 -9.03 13.66
C GLY A 206 -1.58 -7.87 14.59
N ASN A 207 -2.06 -8.18 15.78
CA ASN A 207 -2.55 -7.18 16.74
C ASN A 207 -1.44 -6.31 17.38
N THR A 208 -0.18 -6.62 17.12
CA THR A 208 0.98 -5.81 17.54
C THR A 208 1.45 -4.85 16.45
N SER A 209 0.78 -4.85 15.31
CA SER A 209 1.07 -3.98 14.16
C SER A 209 -0.07 -3.00 13.94
N ALA A 210 0.24 -1.82 13.45
CA ALA A 210 -0.75 -0.79 13.15
C ALA A 210 -0.34 0.05 11.94
N THR A 211 -1.33 0.68 11.32
CA THR A 211 -1.13 1.71 10.30
C THR A 211 -1.98 2.92 10.65
N GLY A 212 -1.46 4.12 10.43
CA GLY A 212 -2.18 5.35 10.72
C GLY A 212 -1.76 6.51 9.83
N VAL A 213 -2.48 7.59 9.99
CA VAL A 213 -2.18 8.90 9.40
C VAL A 213 -2.17 9.92 10.52
N CYS A 214 -1.12 10.70 10.63
CA CYS A 214 -1.02 11.74 11.65
C CYS A 214 -0.49 13.06 11.06
N PHE A 215 -0.80 14.12 11.74
CA PHE A 215 -0.39 15.49 11.40
C PHE A 215 0.29 16.11 12.62
N SER A 216 1.40 16.77 12.40
CA SER A 216 2.12 17.50 13.43
C SER A 216 1.34 18.74 13.89
N ARG A 217 0.43 19.23 13.05
CA ARG A 217 -0.47 20.35 13.31
C ARG A 217 -1.90 20.03 12.93
N ASP A 218 -2.85 20.67 13.58
CA ASP A 218 -4.24 20.64 13.14
C ASP A 218 -4.35 21.23 11.72
N ALA A 219 -4.87 20.44 10.79
CA ALA A 219 -4.94 20.80 9.37
C ALA A 219 -5.92 21.95 9.09
N ALA A 220 -6.90 22.19 9.97
CA ALA A 220 -7.90 23.24 9.81
C ALA A 220 -7.47 24.57 10.42
N THR A 221 -6.82 24.53 11.59
CA THR A 221 -6.47 25.74 12.37
C THR A 221 -5.00 26.12 12.27
N GLY A 222 -4.11 25.18 11.95
CA GLY A 222 -2.66 25.36 11.97
C GLY A 222 -2.06 25.31 13.37
N GLU A 223 -2.86 25.07 14.41
CA GLU A 223 -2.38 24.94 15.77
C GLU A 223 -1.41 23.75 15.91
N ASN A 224 -0.38 23.93 16.72
CA ASN A 224 0.60 22.86 17.01
C ASN A 224 -0.02 21.82 17.94
N ILE A 225 -0.88 21.00 17.38
CA ILE A 225 -1.56 19.90 18.06
C ILE A 225 -1.28 18.62 17.26
N PHE A 226 -0.52 17.69 17.85
CA PHE A 226 -0.30 16.37 17.26
C PHE A 226 -1.62 15.60 17.27
N ASN A 227 -2.09 15.23 16.07
CA ASN A 227 -3.37 14.56 15.90
C ASN A 227 -3.31 13.54 14.77
N GLY A 228 -4.28 12.64 14.73
CA GLY A 228 -4.37 11.62 13.70
C GLY A 228 -5.11 10.38 14.16
N GLU A 229 -5.16 9.41 13.26
CA GLU A 229 -5.92 8.19 13.43
C GLU A 229 -5.06 6.97 13.09
N TYR A 230 -5.33 5.83 13.73
CA TYR A 230 -4.67 4.56 13.44
C TYR A 230 -5.63 3.39 13.52
N LEU A 231 -5.26 2.30 12.85
CA LEU A 231 -5.94 1.01 12.90
C LEU A 231 -4.93 -0.09 13.23
N VAL A 232 -5.26 -0.89 14.23
CA VAL A 232 -4.51 -2.11 14.54
C VAL A 232 -4.77 -3.16 13.49
N ASN A 233 -3.74 -3.91 13.11
CA ASN A 233 -3.80 -4.97 12.11
C ASN A 233 -4.46 -4.51 10.80
N ALA A 234 -3.87 -3.49 10.18
CA ALA A 234 -4.40 -2.82 8.99
C ALA A 234 -3.29 -2.37 8.03
N GLN A 235 -3.62 -2.32 6.75
CA GLN A 235 -2.80 -1.63 5.74
C GLN A 235 -3.27 -0.18 5.54
N GLY A 236 -2.45 0.63 4.85
CA GLY A 236 -2.78 2.04 4.58
C GLY A 236 -4.12 2.24 3.87
N GLU A 237 -4.47 1.34 2.96
CA GLU A 237 -5.75 1.33 2.25
C GLU A 237 -6.95 1.19 3.20
N ASP A 238 -6.82 0.36 4.24
CA ASP A 238 -7.89 0.13 5.22
C ASP A 238 -8.21 1.41 6.04
N VAL A 239 -7.18 2.24 6.29
CA VAL A 239 -7.33 3.52 7.00
C VAL A 239 -8.10 4.54 6.15
N VAL A 240 -7.77 4.64 4.86
CA VAL A 240 -8.40 5.63 3.96
C VAL A 240 -9.75 5.18 3.41
N ALA A 241 -10.03 3.89 3.39
CA ALA A 241 -11.30 3.35 2.89
C ALA A 241 -12.48 3.59 3.83
N GLY A 242 -12.24 3.90 5.11
CA GLY A 242 -13.29 4.19 6.09
C GLY A 242 -14.20 3.00 6.44
N ILE A 243 -13.74 1.78 6.17
CA ILE A 243 -14.53 0.54 6.41
C ILE A 243 -14.57 0.18 7.90
N ARG A 244 -13.50 0.53 8.63
CA ARG A 244 -13.35 0.31 10.07
C ARG A 244 -13.26 1.66 10.76
N THR A 245 -13.82 1.79 11.97
CA THR A 245 -13.66 3.00 12.78
C THR A 245 -12.22 3.10 13.28
N PRO A 246 -11.46 4.12 12.87
CA PRO A 246 -10.10 4.29 13.34
C PRO A 246 -10.08 4.80 14.78
N GLN A 247 -9.00 4.50 15.47
CA GLN A 247 -8.70 4.97 16.82
C GLN A 247 -7.80 6.21 16.74
N GLN A 248 -7.87 7.08 17.73
CA GLN A 248 -7.09 8.31 17.77
C GLN A 248 -5.65 8.07 18.24
N ILE A 249 -4.71 8.84 17.72
CA ILE A 249 -3.28 8.73 18.08
C ILE A 249 -3.07 9.17 19.54
N THR A 250 -3.62 10.33 19.94
CA THR A 250 -3.44 10.88 21.28
C THR A 250 -4.64 10.57 22.20
N LYS A 251 -4.39 10.46 23.48
CA LYS A 251 -5.44 10.26 24.50
C LYS A 251 -6.42 11.44 24.50
N GLU A 252 -5.93 12.66 24.41
CA GLU A 252 -6.76 13.86 24.33
C GLU A 252 -7.68 13.85 23.11
N GLY A 253 -7.15 13.45 21.93
CA GLY A 253 -7.94 13.27 20.71
C GLY A 253 -9.02 12.20 20.88
N SER A 254 -8.68 11.07 21.53
CA SER A 254 -9.62 9.98 21.81
C SER A 254 -10.76 10.41 22.76
N LEU A 255 -10.45 11.16 23.80
CA LEU A 255 -11.46 11.72 24.71
C LEU A 255 -12.40 12.72 23.99
N ARG A 256 -11.85 13.61 23.19
CA ARG A 256 -12.63 14.54 22.35
C ARG A 256 -13.56 13.82 21.37
N TRP A 257 -13.01 12.83 20.66
CA TRP A 257 -13.78 12.03 19.73
C TRP A 257 -14.93 11.27 20.41
N ALA A 258 -14.66 10.63 21.56
CA ALA A 258 -15.68 9.91 22.33
C ALA A 258 -16.80 10.82 22.82
N ALA A 259 -16.46 12.02 23.28
CA ALA A 259 -17.45 13.03 23.70
C ALA A 259 -18.35 13.46 22.53
N GLN A 260 -17.81 13.62 21.32
CA GLN A 260 -18.60 13.94 20.11
C GLN A 260 -19.51 12.79 19.69
N GLN A 261 -19.08 11.54 19.90
CA GLN A 261 -19.86 10.33 19.57
C GLN A 261 -20.78 9.88 20.71
N LEU A 262 -20.81 10.59 21.83
CA LEU A 262 -21.58 10.24 23.04
C LEU A 262 -21.22 8.84 23.59
N ILE A 263 -19.93 8.50 23.52
CA ILE A 263 -19.40 7.23 24.01
C ILE A 263 -18.88 7.44 25.43
N GLU A 264 -19.33 6.58 26.36
CA GLU A 264 -18.86 6.59 27.75
C GLU A 264 -17.38 6.15 27.85
N GLU A 265 -16.67 6.68 28.84
CA GLU A 265 -15.22 6.49 29.00
C GLU A 265 -14.82 5.00 29.12
N ASP A 266 -15.60 4.20 29.83
CA ASP A 266 -15.33 2.76 29.98
C ASP A 266 -15.38 2.03 28.63
N VAL A 267 -16.30 2.42 27.76
CA VAL A 267 -16.43 1.88 26.40
C VAL A 267 -15.29 2.41 25.52
N ARG A 268 -14.97 3.71 25.60
CA ARG A 268 -13.85 4.30 24.87
C ARG A 268 -12.54 3.59 25.22
N ALA A 269 -12.22 3.49 26.52
CA ALA A 269 -10.96 2.92 26.98
C ALA A 269 -10.80 1.43 26.62
N SER A 270 -11.91 0.69 26.55
CA SER A 270 -11.88 -0.76 26.24
C SER A 270 -11.94 -1.06 24.73
N GLN A 271 -12.70 -0.29 23.95
CA GLN A 271 -12.94 -0.58 22.52
C GLN A 271 -12.18 0.34 21.58
N TYR A 272 -11.86 1.57 22.02
CA TYR A 272 -11.25 2.62 21.20
C TYR A 272 -10.08 3.31 21.93
N PRO A 273 -9.14 2.54 22.54
CA PRO A 273 -8.00 3.15 23.21
C PRO A 273 -7.15 3.93 22.20
N SER A 274 -6.61 5.07 22.62
CA SER A 274 -5.64 5.79 21.80
C SER A 274 -4.35 4.98 21.57
N MET A 275 -3.54 5.37 20.58
CA MET A 275 -2.21 4.78 20.41
C MET A 275 -1.34 5.04 21.65
N GLU A 276 -1.45 6.23 22.24
CA GLU A 276 -0.76 6.61 23.46
C GLU A 276 -1.03 5.64 24.63
N GLU A 277 -2.26 5.12 24.73
CA GLU A 277 -2.65 4.15 25.75
C GLU A 277 -2.34 2.70 25.37
N ASN A 278 -2.52 2.34 24.10
CA ASN A 278 -2.43 0.97 23.59
C ASN A 278 -1.01 0.56 23.19
N MET A 279 -0.21 1.51 22.72
CA MET A 279 1.16 1.31 22.21
C MET A 279 2.09 2.44 22.69
N PRO A 280 2.27 2.63 24.03
CA PRO A 280 2.92 3.83 24.60
C PRO A 280 4.38 4.03 24.13
N GLU A 281 5.13 2.95 23.96
CA GLU A 281 6.52 3.03 23.49
C GLU A 281 6.60 3.52 22.04
N ILE A 282 5.76 2.97 21.17
CA ILE A 282 5.66 3.36 19.75
C ILE A 282 5.15 4.81 19.64
N PHE A 283 4.16 5.17 20.47
CA PHE A 283 3.66 6.55 20.50
C PHE A 283 4.76 7.54 20.92
N ALA A 284 5.55 7.23 21.92
CA ALA A 284 6.65 8.09 22.38
C ALA A 284 7.69 8.31 21.27
N GLU A 285 8.03 7.27 20.51
CA GLU A 285 8.94 7.35 19.38
C GLU A 285 8.34 8.20 18.23
N LEU A 286 7.08 7.98 17.88
CA LEU A 286 6.35 8.73 16.89
C LEU A 286 6.24 10.22 17.27
N ASN A 287 5.95 10.52 18.53
CA ASN A 287 5.90 11.89 19.04
C ASN A 287 7.27 12.60 18.95
N ALA A 288 8.35 11.89 19.27
CA ALA A 288 9.71 12.45 19.11
C ALA A 288 10.05 12.77 17.63
N ILE A 289 9.57 11.94 16.69
CA ILE A 289 9.73 12.19 15.25
C ILE A 289 8.93 13.43 14.84
N GLN A 290 7.67 13.54 15.25
CA GLN A 290 6.81 14.69 14.96
C GLN A 290 7.42 16.00 15.50
N GLU A 291 7.90 16.02 16.75
CA GLU A 291 8.58 17.17 17.33
C GLU A 291 9.86 17.58 16.56
N LYS A 292 10.57 16.60 16.01
CA LYS A 292 11.74 16.86 15.15
C LYS A 292 11.32 17.51 13.84
N LEU A 293 10.24 17.06 13.22
CA LEU A 293 9.69 17.65 11.98
C LEU A 293 9.21 19.08 12.21
N GLU A 294 8.54 19.36 13.35
CA GLU A 294 8.09 20.71 13.69
C GLU A 294 9.23 21.71 13.89
N ARG A 295 10.42 21.27 14.22
CA ARG A 295 11.60 22.12 14.37
C ARG A 295 12.30 22.43 13.04
N HIS A 296 12.00 21.74 11.98
CA HIS A 296 12.51 21.96 10.62
C HIS A 296 11.60 22.84 9.78
#